data_a62f8c05a1d651c16b67351f66bf578e
#
_entry.id   a62f8c05a1d651c16b67351f66bf578e
#
_cell.length_a   1.000
_cell.length_b   1.000
_cell.length_c   1.000
_cell.angle_alpha   90.00
_cell.angle_beta   90.00
_cell.angle_gamma   90.00
#
_symmetry.space_group_name_H-M   'P 1'
#
loop_
_entity.id
_entity.type
_entity.pdbx_description
1 polymer ?
#
loop_
_entity_poly.entity_id
_entity_poly.type
_entity_poly.pdbx_seq_one_letter_code
_entity_poly.pdbx_strand_id
1 'polypeptide(L)'
;SVELAMKYGIKIHVRSTFSEKLGTMVVKEEKKLEKEIVTGISVSDYEANVSLKGIPDKPGIAGEIFSLLSEANINVDMIVQNITDDGKYASLTFTVPVEDCSKSVVVLKNSKMKFKQIKFDKNICKVSIVGVGMKSNVGVAKTMFETLAKKNINIKVISTSEIKISVL
;
A
#
# COMPACT_ATOMS: atom_id res chain seq x y z
N SER A 1 -3.67 -18.95 -6.87
CA SER A 1 -3.52 -20.20 -6.10
C SER A 1 -3.87 -20.02 -4.62
N VAL A 2 -3.35 -18.98 -3.93
CA VAL A 2 -3.66 -18.73 -2.50
C VAL A 2 -5.17 -18.50 -2.29
N GLU A 3 -5.78 -17.65 -3.10
CA GLU A 3 -7.22 -17.36 -3.04
C GLU A 3 -8.08 -18.64 -3.23
N LEU A 4 -7.69 -19.47 -4.19
CA LEU A 4 -8.38 -20.74 -4.44
C LEU A 4 -8.26 -21.69 -3.24
N ALA A 5 -7.08 -21.81 -2.65
CA ALA A 5 -6.86 -22.59 -1.45
C ALA A 5 -7.68 -22.07 -0.26
N MET A 6 -7.76 -20.75 -0.06
CA MET A 6 -8.61 -20.13 0.95
C MET A 6 -10.09 -20.47 0.74
N LYS A 7 -10.58 -20.40 -0.51
CA LYS A 7 -11.97 -20.74 -0.86
C LYS A 7 -12.33 -22.17 -0.48
N TYR A 8 -11.40 -23.10 -0.64
CA TYR A 8 -11.60 -24.53 -0.34
C TYR A 8 -11.08 -24.96 1.04
N GLY A 9 -10.61 -24.03 1.88
CA GLY A 9 -10.09 -24.34 3.22
C GLY A 9 -8.80 -25.15 3.22
N ILE A 10 -8.03 -25.11 2.13
CA ILE A 10 -6.78 -25.88 1.97
C ILE A 10 -5.63 -25.09 2.54
N LYS A 11 -4.85 -25.70 3.43
CA LYS A 11 -3.60 -25.12 3.96
C LYS A 11 -2.50 -25.21 2.89
N ILE A 12 -1.73 -24.13 2.68
CA ILE A 12 -0.59 -24.14 1.76
C ILE A 12 0.68 -24.12 2.59
N HIS A 13 1.60 -25.00 2.32
CA HIS A 13 2.93 -25.01 2.93
C HIS A 13 3.96 -24.52 1.92
N VAL A 14 4.51 -23.34 2.15
CA VAL A 14 5.53 -22.72 1.30
C VAL A 14 6.90 -23.04 1.87
N ARG A 15 7.74 -23.73 1.08
CA ARG A 15 9.10 -24.10 1.46
C ARG A 15 10.10 -23.73 0.37
N SER A 16 11.36 -23.54 0.75
CA SER A 16 12.45 -23.40 -0.19
C SER A 16 12.84 -24.77 -0.77
N THR A 17 13.07 -24.83 -2.06
CA THR A 17 13.61 -26.03 -2.74
C THR A 17 15.06 -26.28 -2.36
N PHE A 18 15.76 -25.28 -1.86
CA PHE A 18 17.20 -25.32 -1.60
C PHE A 18 17.58 -25.38 -0.11
N SER A 19 16.59 -25.54 0.78
CA SER A 19 16.88 -25.60 2.22
C SER A 19 15.87 -26.48 2.98
N GLU A 20 16.35 -27.10 4.06
CA GLU A 20 15.54 -27.95 4.95
C GLU A 20 14.73 -27.16 5.99
N LYS A 21 14.71 -25.82 5.90
CA LYS A 21 13.92 -24.97 6.81
C LYS A 21 12.44 -25.31 6.70
N LEU A 22 11.74 -25.22 7.83
CA LEU A 22 10.31 -25.56 7.93
C LEU A 22 9.41 -24.75 6.97
N GLY A 23 9.84 -23.53 6.56
CA GLY A 23 9.06 -22.70 5.68
C GLY A 23 7.89 -22.00 6.38
N THR A 24 6.88 -21.62 5.59
CA THR A 24 5.72 -20.84 6.05
C THR A 24 4.42 -21.54 5.71
N MET A 25 3.53 -21.68 6.68
CA MET A 25 2.17 -22.16 6.47
C MET A 25 1.24 -20.99 6.15
N VAL A 26 0.54 -21.06 5.03
CA VAL A 26 -0.55 -20.13 4.70
C VAL A 26 -1.85 -20.82 5.06
N VAL A 27 -2.53 -20.27 6.05
CA VAL A 27 -3.75 -20.85 6.62
C VAL A 27 -4.85 -19.79 6.69
N LYS A 28 -6.11 -20.23 6.77
CA LYS A 28 -7.21 -19.33 7.10
C LYS A 28 -7.01 -18.82 8.52
N GLU A 29 -7.42 -17.59 8.77
CA GLU A 29 -7.40 -16.96 10.08
C GLU A 29 -8.01 -17.89 11.15
N GLU A 30 -7.22 -18.23 12.16
CA GLU A 30 -7.69 -19.00 13.32
C GLU A 30 -7.83 -18.05 14.50
N LYS A 31 -8.89 -18.19 15.31
CA LYS A 31 -9.14 -17.38 16.53
C LYS A 31 -7.98 -17.38 17.53
N LYS A 32 -7.06 -18.33 17.44
CA LYS A 32 -5.83 -18.36 18.26
C LYS A 32 -4.83 -17.26 17.92
N LEU A 33 -4.87 -16.68 16.71
CA LEU A 33 -4.00 -15.59 16.26
C LEU A 33 -4.36 -14.23 16.89
N GLU A 34 -5.53 -14.12 17.52
CA GLU A 34 -5.93 -12.90 18.26
C GLU A 34 -4.98 -12.56 19.43
N LYS A 35 -4.15 -13.52 19.88
CA LYS A 35 -3.14 -13.28 20.93
C LYS A 35 -1.89 -12.57 20.43
N GLU A 36 -1.57 -12.66 19.16
CA GLU A 36 -0.41 -11.99 18.58
C GLU A 36 -0.85 -10.66 17.95
N ILE A 37 -0.35 -9.57 18.50
CA ILE A 37 -0.69 -8.21 18.05
C ILE A 37 -0.23 -8.00 16.62
N VAL A 38 1.01 -8.42 16.29
CA VAL A 38 1.61 -8.38 14.95
C VAL A 38 2.02 -9.80 14.57
N THR A 39 1.43 -10.33 13.52
CA THR A 39 1.67 -11.70 13.03
C THR A 39 2.62 -11.74 11.85
N GLY A 40 2.85 -10.62 11.19
CA GLY A 40 3.74 -10.57 10.04
C GLY A 40 4.26 -9.18 9.71
N ILE A 41 5.44 -9.16 9.11
CA ILE A 41 6.06 -7.95 8.54
C ILE A 41 6.40 -8.27 7.07
N SER A 42 6.03 -7.38 6.18
CA SER A 42 6.34 -7.47 4.75
C SER A 42 7.10 -6.22 4.31
N VAL A 43 8.10 -6.43 3.48
CA VAL A 43 8.90 -5.36 2.87
C VAL A 43 8.82 -5.52 1.36
N SER A 44 8.56 -4.41 0.66
CA SER A 44 8.52 -4.36 -0.81
C SER A 44 9.30 -3.14 -1.30
N ASP A 45 10.24 -3.36 -2.19
CA ASP A 45 11.05 -2.36 -2.89
C ASP A 45 10.67 -2.23 -4.39
N TYR A 46 9.63 -2.95 -4.80
CA TYR A 46 9.14 -2.97 -6.19
C TYR A 46 8.05 -1.94 -6.48
N GLU A 47 7.93 -0.92 -5.66
CA GLU A 47 6.90 0.11 -5.81
C GLU A 47 7.51 1.48 -6.08
N ALA A 48 6.75 2.30 -6.79
CA ALA A 48 7.01 3.70 -6.98
C ALA A 48 5.83 4.52 -6.46
N ASN A 49 6.12 5.67 -5.88
CA ASN A 49 5.12 6.64 -5.44
C ASN A 49 4.83 7.63 -6.57
N VAL A 50 3.56 7.88 -6.85
CA VAL A 50 3.08 8.91 -7.78
C VAL A 50 2.16 9.86 -7.02
N SER A 51 2.42 11.16 -7.13
CA SER A 51 1.64 12.22 -6.49
C SER A 51 1.15 13.23 -7.52
N LEU A 52 -0.16 13.41 -7.60
CA LEU A 52 -0.82 14.48 -8.33
C LEU A 52 -1.18 15.60 -7.36
N LYS A 53 -0.83 16.84 -7.68
CA LYS A 53 -1.16 18.01 -6.87
C LYS A 53 -2.01 19.03 -7.62
N GLY A 54 -2.92 19.66 -6.92
CA GLY A 54 -3.78 20.71 -7.47
C GLY A 54 -4.82 20.14 -8.44
N ILE A 55 -5.35 18.99 -8.13
CA ILE A 55 -6.51 18.39 -8.79
C ILE A 55 -7.75 19.14 -8.30
N PRO A 56 -8.69 19.57 -9.16
CA PRO A 56 -9.95 20.15 -8.69
C PRO A 56 -10.69 19.17 -7.79
N ASP A 57 -11.07 19.59 -6.58
CA ASP A 57 -11.83 18.74 -5.67
C ASP A 57 -13.30 18.75 -6.10
N LYS A 58 -13.72 17.69 -6.77
CA LYS A 58 -15.08 17.47 -7.25
C LYS A 58 -15.42 15.98 -7.23
N PRO A 59 -16.70 15.63 -7.03
CA PRO A 59 -17.14 14.24 -7.12
C PRO A 59 -16.73 13.59 -8.45
N GLY A 60 -16.24 12.35 -8.37
CA GLY A 60 -15.85 11.54 -9.51
C GLY A 60 -14.40 11.68 -9.97
N ILE A 61 -13.65 12.70 -9.54
CA ILE A 61 -12.29 12.96 -10.02
C ILE A 61 -11.32 11.81 -9.75
N ALA A 62 -11.42 11.17 -8.57
CA ALA A 62 -10.62 9.99 -8.26
C ALA A 62 -10.97 8.82 -9.21
N GLY A 63 -12.26 8.62 -9.47
CA GLY A 63 -12.73 7.61 -10.42
C GLY A 63 -12.17 7.83 -11.84
N GLU A 64 -12.15 9.08 -12.33
CA GLU A 64 -11.56 9.44 -13.62
C GLU A 64 -10.06 9.07 -13.66
N ILE A 65 -9.31 9.41 -12.61
CA ILE A 65 -7.86 9.10 -12.52
C ILE A 65 -7.60 7.60 -12.56
N PHE A 66 -8.30 6.84 -11.72
CA PHE A 66 -8.08 5.40 -11.63
C PHE A 66 -8.64 4.62 -12.81
N SER A 67 -9.66 5.12 -13.51
CA SER A 67 -10.10 4.56 -14.79
C SER A 67 -9.01 4.62 -15.84
N LEU A 68 -8.32 5.75 -15.99
CA LEU A 68 -7.21 5.90 -16.94
C LEU A 68 -6.07 4.91 -16.64
N LEU A 69 -5.74 4.73 -15.37
CA LEU A 69 -4.70 3.77 -14.97
C LEU A 69 -5.15 2.32 -15.18
N SER A 70 -6.41 2.01 -14.88
CA SER A 70 -6.99 0.68 -15.10
C SER A 70 -7.06 0.32 -16.58
N GLU A 71 -7.50 1.23 -17.45
CA GLU A 71 -7.51 1.06 -18.92
C GLU A 71 -6.11 0.82 -19.47
N ALA A 72 -5.09 1.40 -18.83
CA ALA A 72 -3.70 1.15 -19.13
C ALA A 72 -3.14 -0.12 -18.49
N ASN A 73 -3.97 -0.93 -17.80
CA ASN A 73 -3.59 -2.13 -17.08
C ASN A 73 -2.48 -1.88 -16.04
N ILE A 74 -2.61 -0.78 -15.27
CA ILE A 74 -1.70 -0.40 -14.19
C ILE A 74 -2.38 -0.68 -12.86
N ASN A 75 -1.76 -1.54 -12.05
CA ASN A 75 -2.24 -1.81 -10.70
C ASN A 75 -1.85 -0.69 -9.73
N VAL A 76 -2.74 -0.34 -8.82
CA VAL A 76 -2.55 0.75 -7.87
C VAL A 76 -2.75 0.25 -6.44
N ASP A 77 -1.88 0.67 -5.53
CA ASP A 77 -2.00 0.41 -4.09
C ASP A 77 -1.78 1.71 -3.29
N MET A 78 -1.97 1.67 -1.99
CA MET A 78 -1.74 2.78 -1.04
C MET A 78 -2.26 4.14 -1.51
N ILE A 79 -3.56 4.26 -1.73
CA ILE A 79 -4.17 5.52 -2.16
C ILE A 79 -4.39 6.43 -0.95
N VAL A 80 -3.85 7.65 -1.01
CA VAL A 80 -4.04 8.71 0.00
C VAL A 80 -4.44 10.01 -0.69
N GLN A 81 -5.53 10.59 -0.25
CA GLN A 81 -6.03 11.89 -0.72
C GLN A 81 -6.01 12.91 0.41
N ASN A 82 -5.51 14.09 0.11
CA ASN A 82 -5.59 15.27 0.98
C ASN A 82 -6.25 16.42 0.23
N ILE A 83 -7.12 17.14 0.91
CA ILE A 83 -7.80 18.32 0.38
C ILE A 83 -7.07 19.56 0.89
N THR A 84 -6.97 20.60 0.07
CA THR A 84 -6.42 21.90 0.48
C THR A 84 -7.37 22.61 1.45
N ASP A 85 -6.83 23.51 2.30
CA ASP A 85 -7.61 24.18 3.34
C ASP A 85 -8.80 24.99 2.78
N ASP A 86 -8.71 25.47 1.54
CA ASP A 86 -9.78 26.18 0.84
C ASP A 86 -10.82 25.26 0.21
N GLY A 87 -10.66 23.94 0.31
CA GLY A 87 -11.56 22.93 -0.25
C GLY A 87 -11.64 22.89 -1.77
N LYS A 88 -10.79 23.66 -2.50
CA LYS A 88 -10.89 23.77 -3.96
C LYS A 88 -10.08 22.75 -4.72
N TYR A 89 -9.03 22.24 -4.10
CA TYR A 89 -8.08 21.34 -4.73
C TYR A 89 -7.75 20.16 -3.82
N ALA A 90 -7.42 19.05 -4.46
CA ALA A 90 -6.91 17.85 -3.79
C ALA A 90 -5.48 17.55 -4.23
N SER A 91 -4.79 16.79 -3.41
CA SER A 91 -3.58 16.06 -3.75
C SER A 91 -3.85 14.58 -3.59
N LEU A 92 -3.55 13.81 -4.61
CA LEU A 92 -3.73 12.36 -4.63
C LEU A 92 -2.37 11.69 -4.74
N THR A 93 -2.06 10.84 -3.80
CA THR A 93 -0.82 10.05 -3.76
C THR A 93 -1.17 8.57 -3.78
N PHE A 94 -0.49 7.80 -4.62
CA PHE A 94 -0.70 6.37 -4.72
C PHE A 94 0.59 5.66 -5.14
N THR A 95 0.66 4.36 -4.94
CA THR A 95 1.77 3.53 -5.41
C THR A 95 1.38 2.69 -6.60
N VAL A 96 2.36 2.44 -7.45
CA VAL A 96 2.29 1.54 -8.61
C VAL A 96 3.55 0.66 -8.65
N PRO A 97 3.57 -0.46 -9.36
CA PRO A 97 4.81 -1.18 -9.64
C PRO A 97 5.87 -0.24 -10.24
N VAL A 98 7.13 -0.39 -9.84
CA VAL A 98 8.22 0.50 -10.28
C VAL A 98 8.36 0.53 -11.80
N GLU A 99 8.08 -0.59 -12.46
CA GLU A 99 8.07 -0.76 -13.93
C GLU A 99 6.96 0.07 -14.60
N ASP A 100 5.80 0.20 -13.94
CA ASP A 100 4.65 0.95 -14.45
C ASP A 100 4.70 2.45 -14.13
N CYS A 101 5.65 2.91 -13.32
CA CYS A 101 5.75 4.30 -12.89
C CYS A 101 5.82 5.27 -14.08
N SER A 102 6.71 5.01 -15.04
CA SER A 102 6.88 5.88 -16.21
C SER A 102 5.63 5.88 -17.09
N LYS A 103 5.01 4.72 -17.28
CA LYS A 103 3.75 4.57 -18.02
C LYS A 103 2.61 5.32 -17.36
N SER A 104 2.49 5.22 -16.04
CA SER A 104 1.48 5.97 -15.24
C SER A 104 1.59 7.47 -15.46
N VAL A 105 2.82 8.02 -15.40
CA VAL A 105 3.06 9.44 -15.61
C VAL A 105 2.68 9.89 -17.03
N VAL A 106 3.01 9.09 -18.05
CA VAL A 106 2.64 9.37 -19.45
C VAL A 106 1.14 9.35 -19.67
N VAL A 107 0.45 8.34 -19.15
CA VAL A 107 -1.01 8.20 -19.25
C VAL A 107 -1.71 9.41 -18.64
N LEU A 108 -1.30 9.81 -17.44
CA LEU A 108 -1.89 10.94 -16.73
C LEU A 108 -1.60 12.28 -17.40
N LYS A 109 -0.37 12.50 -17.91
CA LYS A 109 -0.01 13.73 -18.62
C LYS A 109 -0.73 13.90 -19.95
N ASN A 110 -0.98 12.80 -20.66
CA ASN A 110 -1.68 12.82 -21.95
C ASN A 110 -3.19 12.88 -21.80
N SER A 111 -3.71 12.75 -20.60
CA SER A 111 -5.14 12.87 -20.33
C SER A 111 -5.62 14.32 -20.38
N LYS A 112 -6.94 14.51 -20.49
CA LYS A 112 -7.58 15.83 -20.40
C LYS A 112 -7.73 16.34 -18.96
N MET A 113 -7.15 15.64 -18.01
CA MET A 113 -7.27 15.96 -16.59
C MET A 113 -6.51 17.22 -16.22
N LYS A 114 -7.12 18.03 -15.36
CA LYS A 114 -6.47 19.26 -14.85
C LYS A 114 -5.80 18.94 -13.52
N PHE A 115 -4.50 19.11 -13.46
CA PHE A 115 -3.70 19.12 -12.24
C PHE A 115 -2.53 20.09 -12.38
N LYS A 116 -2.05 20.62 -11.26
CA LYS A 116 -0.94 21.59 -11.27
C LYS A 116 0.42 20.92 -11.42
N GLN A 117 0.59 19.76 -10.84
CA GLN A 117 1.88 19.06 -10.80
C GLN A 117 1.69 17.55 -10.67
N ILE A 118 2.57 16.79 -11.33
CA ILE A 118 2.80 15.37 -11.08
C ILE A 118 4.23 15.17 -10.59
N LYS A 119 4.38 14.44 -9.50
CA LYS A 119 5.68 14.00 -8.96
C LYS A 119 5.69 12.49 -8.87
N PHE A 120 6.85 11.89 -8.98
CA PHE A 120 7.04 10.47 -8.75
C PHE A 120 8.38 10.21 -8.06
N ASP A 121 8.46 9.11 -7.35
CA ASP A 121 9.66 8.65 -6.67
C ASP A 121 9.74 7.13 -6.76
N LYS A 122 10.83 6.64 -7.34
CA LYS A 122 11.12 5.20 -7.48
C LYS A 122 12.02 4.68 -6.36
N ASN A 123 12.60 5.60 -5.57
CA ASN A 123 13.48 5.29 -4.44
C ASN A 123 12.67 5.25 -3.14
N ILE A 124 11.75 4.33 -3.08
CA ILE A 124 10.92 4.07 -1.90
C ILE A 124 10.91 2.60 -1.54
N CYS A 125 10.62 2.33 -0.29
CA CYS A 125 10.36 0.99 0.21
C CYS A 125 9.05 1.01 0.98
N LYS A 126 8.17 0.04 0.72
CA LYS A 126 6.95 -0.16 1.47
C LYS A 126 7.19 -1.19 2.56
N VAL A 127 7.00 -0.78 3.81
CA VAL A 127 7.01 -1.68 4.97
C VAL A 127 5.58 -1.80 5.49
N SER A 128 5.11 -3.03 5.63
CA SER A 128 3.78 -3.31 6.15
C SER A 128 3.88 -4.26 7.34
N ILE A 129 3.17 -3.93 8.41
CA ILE A 129 2.91 -4.85 9.52
C ILE A 129 1.46 -5.32 9.44
N VAL A 130 1.23 -6.58 9.74
CA VAL A 130 -0.10 -7.20 9.70
C VAL A 130 -0.34 -7.95 11.00
N GLY A 131 -1.55 -7.86 11.53
CA GLY A 131 -1.97 -8.63 12.69
C GLY A 131 -3.40 -8.33 13.10
N VAL A 132 -4.18 -9.36 13.33
CA VAL A 132 -5.57 -9.26 13.78
C VAL A 132 -5.67 -8.60 15.14
N GLY A 133 -4.71 -8.88 16.04
CA GLY A 133 -4.63 -8.28 17.35
C GLY A 133 -4.44 -6.76 17.36
N MET A 134 -4.05 -6.16 16.23
CA MET A 134 -3.89 -4.70 16.10
C MET A 134 -5.21 -3.97 16.30
N LYS A 135 -6.35 -4.57 15.93
CA LYS A 135 -7.68 -4.01 16.11
C LYS A 135 -8.03 -3.71 17.58
N SER A 136 -7.56 -4.55 18.49
CA SER A 136 -7.86 -4.49 19.92
C SER A 136 -6.74 -3.88 20.76
N ASN A 137 -5.58 -3.60 20.17
CA ASN A 137 -4.38 -3.15 20.89
C ASN A 137 -3.93 -1.78 20.39
N VAL A 138 -3.96 -0.80 21.27
CA VAL A 138 -3.44 0.55 21.03
C VAL A 138 -1.90 0.55 21.04
N GLY A 139 -1.28 1.49 20.32
CA GLY A 139 0.16 1.73 20.37
C GLY A 139 1.01 0.98 19.35
N VAL A 140 0.43 0.12 18.50
CA VAL A 140 1.18 -0.59 17.44
C VAL A 140 1.79 0.39 16.45
N ALA A 141 1.01 1.36 15.97
CA ALA A 141 1.50 2.42 15.09
C ALA A 141 2.63 3.23 15.75
N LYS A 142 2.46 3.60 17.03
CA LYS A 142 3.49 4.30 17.81
C LYS A 142 4.81 3.51 17.81
N THR A 143 4.76 2.24 18.16
CA THR A 143 5.95 1.37 18.22
C THR A 143 6.64 1.27 16.85
N MET A 144 5.88 1.11 15.77
CA MET A 144 6.42 1.09 14.42
C MET A 144 7.11 2.40 14.07
N PHE A 145 6.46 3.53 14.28
CA PHE A 145 7.00 4.85 13.91
C PHE A 145 8.23 5.23 14.78
N GLU A 146 8.21 4.94 16.07
CA GLU A 146 9.37 5.14 16.95
C GLU A 146 10.56 4.27 16.53
N THR A 147 10.30 3.03 16.12
CA THR A 147 11.36 2.11 15.64
C THR A 147 12.02 2.63 14.37
N LEU A 148 11.23 3.12 13.41
CA LEU A 148 11.75 3.73 12.18
C LEU A 148 12.52 5.02 12.49
N ALA A 149 12.01 5.87 13.37
CA ALA A 149 12.67 7.10 13.78
C ALA A 149 14.02 6.84 14.46
N LYS A 150 14.12 5.86 15.36
CA LYS A 150 15.38 5.43 15.99
C LYS A 150 16.43 4.96 14.98
N LYS A 151 16.00 4.51 13.80
CA LYS A 151 16.86 4.11 12.70
C LYS A 151 17.09 5.23 11.67
N ASN A 152 16.63 6.46 11.98
CA ASN A 152 16.70 7.62 11.11
C ASN A 152 16.03 7.38 9.73
N ILE A 153 14.94 6.59 9.73
CA ILE A 153 14.13 6.32 8.52
C ILE A 153 12.93 7.24 8.54
N ASN A 154 12.83 8.08 7.51
CA ASN A 154 11.72 9.00 7.36
C ASN A 154 10.53 8.34 6.65
N ILE A 155 9.32 8.63 7.12
CA ILE A 155 8.07 8.12 6.55
C ILE A 155 7.48 9.20 5.62
N LYS A 156 7.17 8.81 4.38
CA LYS A 156 6.58 9.68 3.36
C LYS A 156 5.06 9.56 3.27
N VAL A 157 4.54 8.35 3.44
CA VAL A 157 3.12 8.03 3.34
C VAL A 157 2.77 6.99 4.40
N ILE A 158 1.59 7.11 4.98
CA ILE A 158 1.04 6.15 5.94
C ILE A 158 -0.34 5.73 5.42
N SER A 159 -0.61 4.44 5.44
CA SER A 159 -1.93 3.86 5.20
C SER A 159 -2.23 2.81 6.25
N THR A 160 -3.43 2.85 6.80
CA THR A 160 -3.84 1.96 7.87
C THR A 160 -5.19 1.30 7.58
N SER A 161 -5.34 0.09 8.07
CA SER A 161 -6.60 -0.62 8.17
C SER A 161 -6.72 -1.27 9.55
N GLU A 162 -7.78 -2.00 9.82
CA GLU A 162 -7.98 -2.67 11.12
C GLU A 162 -6.88 -3.68 11.46
N ILE A 163 -6.27 -4.30 10.45
CA ILE A 163 -5.32 -5.40 10.60
C ILE A 163 -3.96 -5.14 9.93
N LYS A 164 -3.76 -3.96 9.33
CA LYS A 164 -2.54 -3.65 8.56
C LYS A 164 -2.16 -2.19 8.72
N ILE A 165 -0.89 -1.92 8.95
CA ILE A 165 -0.29 -0.58 8.83
C ILE A 165 0.83 -0.68 7.80
N SER A 166 0.78 0.19 6.80
CA SER A 166 1.79 0.30 5.75
C SER A 166 2.38 1.69 5.73
N VAL A 167 3.68 1.78 5.53
CA VAL A 167 4.42 3.04 5.39
C VAL A 167 5.33 2.98 4.15
N LEU A 168 5.55 4.16 3.57
CA LEU A 168 6.54 4.39 2.52
C LEU A 168 7.63 5.30 3.04
#